data_d596478adf488b01cd7abb2d5d3f9408
#
_entry.id   d596478adf488b01cd7abb2d5d3f9408
#
_cell.length_a   1.000
_cell.length_b   1.000
_cell.length_c   1.000
_cell.angle_alpha   90.00
_cell.angle_beta   90.00
_cell.angle_gamma   90.00
#
_symmetry.space_group_name_H-M   'P 1'
#
loop_
_entity.id
_entity.type
_entity.pdbx_description
1 polymer ?
#
loop_
_entity_poly.entity_id
_entity_poly.type
_entity_poly.pdbx_seq_one_letter_code
_entity_poly.pdbx_strand_id
1 'polypeptide(L)'
;MSAKPEAYLFGQVLGTHSFLLKDGFLRPDEYSEIQEQYFLPGGETGTAATVLQSLGVSVRMDGTWIGTEVAPMLRSFYAGKNVDLSPLHFTEDDPGVMDYVVIAGLARSPMGRFQTLFASGKRWWSVPKEEDLDGCKAAAIDPFFGEESLRAAELCQKRSIPYVTIDSSHDSLLHRHAAVNVVSKECTSQYYAGITPEEVMGLMQTEAEGLTILTQGGGEMLYGRKGEPLRRMKPFSVQVRSTLGAGDTFKAGCVYGLLHGMNDEDLVRFASACSAIAISRFPLPLHPPRLDEVMNLIRTGKA
;
A
#
# COMPACT_ATOMS: atom_id res chain seq x y z
N MET A 1 5.03 24.42 -13.42
CA MET A 1 4.46 23.23 -14.08
C MET A 1 4.72 22.06 -13.14
N SER A 2 3.69 21.31 -12.74
CA SER A 2 3.89 20.08 -11.99
C SER A 2 4.70 19.10 -12.83
N ALA A 3 5.61 18.34 -12.20
CA ALA A 3 6.34 17.28 -12.89
C ALA A 3 5.32 16.28 -13.49
N LYS A 4 5.64 15.70 -14.65
CA LYS A 4 4.81 14.61 -15.20
C LYS A 4 4.83 13.44 -14.22
N PRO A 5 3.69 12.77 -13.97
CA PRO A 5 3.65 11.65 -13.06
C PRO A 5 4.50 10.48 -13.59
N GLU A 6 5.27 9.87 -12.70
CA GLU A 6 6.12 8.71 -13.00
C GLU A 6 5.46 7.41 -12.56
N ALA A 7 4.58 7.47 -11.54
CA ALA A 7 3.82 6.32 -11.04
C ALA A 7 2.31 6.58 -11.11
N TYR A 8 1.54 5.58 -11.57
CA TYR A 8 0.07 5.55 -11.50
C TYR A 8 -0.36 4.62 -10.37
N LEU A 9 -1.22 5.10 -9.49
CA LEU A 9 -1.74 4.33 -8.38
C LEU A 9 -3.25 4.26 -8.47
N PHE A 10 -3.80 3.05 -8.51
CA PHE A 10 -5.23 2.80 -8.56
C PHE A 10 -5.68 1.95 -7.37
N GLY A 11 -6.57 2.49 -6.54
CA GLY A 11 -7.06 1.73 -5.40
C GLY A 11 -7.74 2.56 -4.31
N GLN A 12 -7.60 2.12 -3.07
CA GLN A 12 -8.25 2.76 -1.93
C GLN A 12 -7.57 4.08 -1.57
N VAL A 13 -8.33 5.17 -1.72
CA VAL A 13 -7.98 6.51 -1.24
C VAL A 13 -9.08 6.97 -0.29
N LEU A 14 -8.72 7.26 0.94
CA LEU A 14 -9.69 7.59 1.98
C LEU A 14 -9.12 8.52 3.05
N GLY A 15 -9.99 8.97 3.96
CA GLY A 15 -9.58 9.65 5.17
C GLY A 15 -9.46 8.67 6.33
N THR A 16 -8.28 8.61 6.97
CA THR A 16 -8.05 7.78 8.14
C THR A 16 -8.05 8.61 9.41
N HIS A 17 -8.99 8.31 10.32
CA HIS A 17 -8.92 8.72 11.71
C HIS A 17 -8.06 7.72 12.48
N SER A 18 -6.88 8.11 12.90
CA SER A 18 -5.99 7.24 13.68
C SER A 18 -5.85 7.73 15.12
N PHE A 19 -5.97 6.79 16.06
CA PHE A 19 -5.92 7.04 17.51
C PHE A 19 -4.84 6.17 18.14
N LEU A 20 -3.79 6.79 18.65
CA LEU A 20 -2.79 6.11 19.46
C LEU A 20 -3.22 6.17 20.92
N LEU A 21 -3.48 5.01 21.53
CA LEU A 21 -3.86 4.90 22.93
C LEU A 21 -2.64 4.85 23.85
N LYS A 22 -2.81 5.38 25.07
CA LYS A 22 -1.75 5.40 26.08
C LYS A 22 -1.55 4.04 26.75
N ASP A 23 -2.63 3.39 27.16
CA ASP A 23 -2.60 2.28 28.10
C ASP A 23 -3.13 0.93 27.57
N GLY A 24 -3.21 0.76 26.24
CA GLY A 24 -3.70 -0.47 25.62
C GLY A 24 -5.09 -0.33 25.00
N PHE A 25 -5.63 -1.44 24.48
CA PHE A 25 -6.95 -1.43 23.84
C PHE A 25 -8.08 -1.24 24.87
N LEU A 26 -9.13 -0.58 24.38
CA LEU A 26 -10.40 -0.43 25.10
C LEU A 26 -10.96 -1.80 25.51
N ARG A 27 -11.32 -1.92 26.77
CA ARG A 27 -12.18 -2.99 27.26
C ARG A 27 -13.61 -2.47 27.41
N PRO A 28 -14.63 -3.34 27.33
CA PRO A 28 -15.99 -2.91 27.62
C PRO A 28 -16.08 -2.21 28.98
N ASP A 29 -16.81 -1.08 29.00
CA ASP A 29 -17.06 -0.28 30.20
C ASP A 29 -15.82 0.39 30.86
N GLU A 30 -14.64 0.33 30.23
CA GLU A 30 -13.43 1.02 30.68
C GLU A 30 -13.11 2.25 29.81
N TYR A 31 -12.59 3.30 30.43
CA TYR A 31 -12.07 4.48 29.75
C TYR A 31 -10.61 4.22 29.34
N SER A 32 -10.25 4.63 28.12
CA SER A 32 -8.86 4.63 27.66
C SER A 32 -8.51 6.01 27.11
N GLU A 33 -7.33 6.50 27.45
CA GLU A 33 -6.87 7.82 27.04
C GLU A 33 -6.24 7.79 25.66
N ILE A 34 -6.68 8.71 24.79
CA ILE A 34 -6.05 8.95 23.48
C ILE A 34 -4.81 9.80 23.71
N GLN A 35 -3.64 9.27 23.37
CA GLN A 35 -2.37 9.99 23.43
C GLN A 35 -2.18 10.91 22.23
N GLU A 36 -2.50 10.41 21.03
CA GLU A 36 -2.39 11.15 19.78
C GLU A 36 -3.56 10.79 18.87
N GLN A 37 -4.09 11.79 18.13
CA GLN A 37 -5.13 11.55 17.15
C GLN A 37 -4.89 12.38 15.89
N TYR A 38 -5.22 11.81 14.73
CA TYR A 38 -5.03 12.47 13.44
C TYR A 38 -6.15 12.09 12.48
N PHE A 39 -6.45 13.01 11.55
CA PHE A 39 -7.25 12.75 10.37
C PHE A 39 -6.41 13.09 9.14
N LEU A 40 -5.95 12.07 8.43
CA LEU A 40 -4.92 12.17 7.38
C LEU A 40 -5.26 11.23 6.21
N PRO A 41 -4.62 11.42 5.02
CA PRO A 41 -4.77 10.48 3.93
C PRO A 41 -4.42 9.06 4.33
N GLY A 42 -5.26 8.13 3.94
CA GLY A 42 -5.13 6.70 4.18
C GLY A 42 -5.61 5.86 3.01
N GLY A 43 -5.82 4.58 3.28
CA GLY A 43 -6.00 3.54 2.27
C GLY A 43 -4.68 3.12 1.65
N GLU A 44 -4.67 1.98 0.99
CA GLU A 44 -3.48 1.39 0.38
C GLU A 44 -2.83 2.32 -0.65
N THR A 45 -3.67 2.97 -1.47
CA THR A 45 -3.22 3.91 -2.51
C THR A 45 -2.82 5.27 -1.92
N GLY A 46 -3.60 5.82 -0.98
CA GLY A 46 -3.25 7.09 -0.33
C GLY A 46 -1.95 7.00 0.47
N THR A 47 -1.74 5.89 1.19
CA THR A 47 -0.49 5.63 1.92
C THR A 47 0.70 5.48 0.96
N ALA A 48 0.54 4.67 -0.11
CA ALA A 48 1.60 4.48 -1.11
C ALA A 48 1.97 5.80 -1.82
N ALA A 49 0.98 6.64 -2.15
CA ALA A 49 1.22 7.96 -2.75
C ALA A 49 2.04 8.87 -1.83
N THR A 50 1.72 8.90 -0.53
CA THR A 50 2.46 9.67 0.46
C THR A 50 3.92 9.21 0.55
N VAL A 51 4.16 7.91 0.59
CA VAL A 51 5.51 7.34 0.66
C VAL A 51 6.30 7.62 -0.61
N LEU A 52 5.74 7.34 -1.78
CA LEU A 52 6.41 7.58 -3.06
C LEU A 52 6.78 9.06 -3.25
N GLN A 53 5.86 9.97 -2.91
CA GLN A 53 6.13 11.40 -2.95
C GLN A 53 7.30 11.80 -2.03
N SER A 54 7.40 11.21 -0.84
CA SER A 54 8.51 11.43 0.09
C SER A 54 9.84 10.87 -0.42
N LEU A 55 9.80 9.82 -1.24
CA LEU A 55 10.97 9.26 -1.93
C LEU A 55 11.35 10.04 -3.19
N GLY A 56 10.63 11.12 -3.51
CA GLY A 56 10.92 11.99 -4.66
C GLY A 56 10.20 11.60 -5.96
N VAL A 57 9.30 10.62 -5.94
CA VAL A 57 8.53 10.17 -7.10
C VAL A 57 7.30 11.05 -7.31
N SER A 58 7.04 11.48 -8.53
CA SER A 58 5.79 12.14 -8.91
C SER A 58 4.71 11.09 -9.18
N VAL A 59 3.54 11.26 -8.56
CA VAL A 59 2.48 10.26 -8.49
C VAL A 59 1.19 10.79 -9.09
N ARG A 60 0.49 9.96 -9.86
CA ARG A 60 -0.92 10.16 -10.22
C ARG A 60 -1.77 9.17 -9.45
N MET A 61 -2.78 9.67 -8.74
CA MET A 61 -3.62 8.88 -7.86
C MET A 61 -5.05 8.81 -8.39
N ASP A 62 -5.60 7.60 -8.42
CA ASP A 62 -6.95 7.28 -8.85
C ASP A 62 -7.54 6.20 -7.93
N GLY A 63 -8.86 6.01 -7.96
CA GLY A 63 -9.51 4.97 -7.16
C GLY A 63 -10.84 5.38 -6.56
N THR A 64 -11.01 5.22 -5.25
CA THR A 64 -12.27 5.54 -4.55
C THR A 64 -12.69 7.00 -4.75
N TRP A 65 -14.00 7.23 -4.86
CA TRP A 65 -14.56 8.57 -4.93
C TRP A 65 -14.32 9.33 -3.63
N ILE A 66 -14.03 10.61 -3.75
CA ILE A 66 -13.66 11.47 -2.64
C ILE A 66 -14.87 12.35 -2.29
N GLY A 67 -15.41 12.16 -1.11
CA GLY A 67 -16.56 12.92 -0.63
C GLY A 67 -16.21 14.18 0.14
N THR A 68 -17.26 14.87 0.62
CA THR A 68 -17.20 16.23 1.18
C THR A 68 -16.34 16.37 2.43
N GLU A 69 -16.23 15.33 3.27
CA GLU A 69 -15.39 15.37 4.48
C GLU A 69 -13.92 15.04 4.18
N VAL A 70 -13.67 14.18 3.20
CA VAL A 70 -12.30 13.75 2.83
C VAL A 70 -11.61 14.75 1.90
N ALA A 71 -12.36 15.38 0.99
CA ALA A 71 -11.82 16.28 -0.04
C ALA A 71 -10.99 17.46 0.49
N PRO A 72 -11.43 18.23 1.51
CA PRO A 72 -10.64 19.34 2.04
C PRO A 72 -9.30 18.87 2.63
N MET A 73 -9.31 17.79 3.40
CA MET A 73 -8.13 17.21 4.01
C MET A 73 -7.15 16.76 2.94
N LEU A 74 -7.63 15.99 1.94
CA LEU A 74 -6.80 15.42 0.88
C LEU A 74 -6.15 16.52 0.03
N ARG A 75 -6.93 17.53 -0.40
CA ARG A 75 -6.44 18.67 -1.17
C ARG A 75 -5.41 19.48 -0.38
N SER A 76 -5.67 19.75 0.90
CA SER A 76 -4.74 20.47 1.77
C SER A 76 -3.44 19.70 1.98
N PHE A 77 -3.54 18.40 2.22
CA PHE A 77 -2.36 17.56 2.49
C PHE A 77 -1.42 17.47 1.29
N TYR A 78 -1.97 17.34 0.08
CA TYR A 78 -1.17 17.23 -1.14
C TYR A 78 -0.88 18.56 -1.84
N ALA A 79 -1.37 19.70 -1.30
CA ALA A 79 -1.08 21.02 -1.86
C ALA A 79 0.45 21.27 -1.95
N GLY A 80 0.93 21.60 -3.15
CA GLY A 80 2.35 21.85 -3.42
C GLY A 80 3.24 20.61 -3.46
N LYS A 81 2.68 19.41 -3.33
CA LYS A 81 3.39 18.14 -3.50
C LYS A 81 3.24 17.61 -4.94
N ASN A 82 4.17 16.75 -5.35
CA ASN A 82 4.12 16.12 -6.68
C ASN A 82 3.13 14.96 -6.73
N VAL A 83 1.87 15.21 -6.36
CA VAL A 83 0.75 14.26 -6.42
C VAL A 83 -0.36 14.84 -7.27
N ASP A 84 -0.65 14.19 -8.39
CA ASP A 84 -1.72 14.54 -9.32
C ASP A 84 -3.01 13.82 -8.89
N LEU A 85 -4.02 14.61 -8.51
CA LEU A 85 -5.34 14.14 -8.07
C LEU A 85 -6.37 14.21 -9.20
N SER A 86 -5.98 14.56 -10.43
CA SER A 86 -6.91 14.83 -11.52
C SER A 86 -7.82 13.66 -11.92
N PRO A 87 -7.41 12.37 -11.81
CA PRO A 87 -8.31 11.26 -12.11
C PRO A 87 -9.34 10.98 -11.01
N LEU A 88 -9.10 11.46 -9.78
CA LEU A 88 -10.04 11.22 -8.68
C LEU A 88 -11.37 11.93 -8.91
N HIS A 89 -12.45 11.19 -8.73
CA HIS A 89 -13.80 11.76 -8.74
C HIS A 89 -14.13 12.35 -7.37
N PHE A 90 -14.40 13.67 -7.34
CA PHE A 90 -14.87 14.38 -6.15
C PHE A 90 -16.39 14.51 -6.23
N THR A 91 -17.11 14.03 -5.21
CA THR A 91 -18.57 14.05 -5.11
C THR A 91 -19.06 14.92 -3.95
N GLU A 92 -20.21 15.56 -4.13
CA GLU A 92 -20.89 16.33 -3.08
C GLU A 92 -22.02 15.53 -2.41
N ASP A 93 -22.33 14.35 -2.92
CA ASP A 93 -23.48 13.55 -2.50
C ASP A 93 -23.17 12.61 -1.30
N ASP A 94 -21.90 12.53 -0.87
CA ASP A 94 -21.46 11.59 0.16
C ASP A 94 -20.29 12.19 0.98
N PRO A 95 -20.16 11.89 2.28
CA PRO A 95 -19.03 12.35 3.09
C PRO A 95 -17.67 11.78 2.63
N GLY A 96 -17.69 10.66 1.90
CA GLY A 96 -16.50 9.94 1.44
C GLY A 96 -16.17 8.72 2.31
N VAL A 97 -15.24 7.94 1.82
CA VAL A 97 -14.80 6.73 2.52
C VAL A 97 -13.82 7.13 3.62
N MET A 98 -14.15 6.70 4.84
CA MET A 98 -13.31 6.92 6.02
C MET A 98 -13.14 5.63 6.79
N ASP A 99 -11.98 5.47 7.39
CA ASP A 99 -11.72 4.45 8.40
C ASP A 99 -11.26 5.07 9.73
N TYR A 100 -11.41 4.27 10.80
CA TYR A 100 -11.04 4.60 12.15
C TYR A 100 -10.10 3.52 12.66
N VAL A 101 -8.87 3.88 12.97
CA VAL A 101 -7.86 2.90 13.39
C VAL A 101 -7.42 3.20 14.81
N VAL A 102 -7.70 2.30 15.71
CA VAL A 102 -7.22 2.35 17.09
C VAL A 102 -5.91 1.56 17.17
N ILE A 103 -4.88 2.19 17.73
CA ILE A 103 -3.53 1.63 17.84
C ILE A 103 -3.15 1.57 19.33
N ALA A 104 -2.71 0.40 19.77
CA ALA A 104 -2.25 0.18 21.14
C ALA A 104 -1.07 -0.79 21.14
N GLY A 105 0.12 -0.30 21.51
CA GLY A 105 1.35 -1.09 21.39
C GLY A 105 1.62 -1.53 19.95
N LEU A 106 1.79 -2.83 19.72
CA LEU A 106 2.04 -3.41 18.38
C LEU A 106 0.75 -3.80 17.64
N ALA A 107 -0.40 -3.69 18.29
CA ALA A 107 -1.67 -4.09 17.72
C ALA A 107 -2.46 -2.89 17.18
N ARG A 108 -3.30 -3.15 16.17
CA ARG A 108 -4.21 -2.17 15.58
C ARG A 108 -5.58 -2.80 15.33
N SER A 109 -6.62 -2.01 15.46
CA SER A 109 -7.99 -2.39 15.13
C SER A 109 -8.58 -1.39 14.14
N PRO A 110 -8.61 -1.70 12.85
CA PRO A 110 -9.29 -0.89 11.85
C PRO A 110 -10.79 -1.09 11.91
N MET A 111 -11.55 -0.03 11.75
CA MET A 111 -13.01 -0.01 11.67
C MET A 111 -13.41 0.90 10.52
N GLY A 112 -14.37 0.48 9.70
CA GLY A 112 -14.83 1.27 8.57
C GLY A 112 -16.09 0.71 7.96
N ARG A 113 -16.47 1.26 6.81
CA ARG A 113 -17.69 0.86 6.08
C ARG A 113 -17.40 0.22 4.70
N PHE A 114 -16.20 -0.28 4.47
CA PHE A 114 -15.82 -0.85 3.18
C PHE A 114 -16.73 -2.00 2.76
N GLN A 115 -17.00 -2.95 3.65
CA GLN A 115 -17.87 -4.09 3.33
C GLN A 115 -19.26 -3.61 2.91
N THR A 116 -19.85 -2.64 3.60
CA THR A 116 -21.13 -2.03 3.25
C THR A 116 -21.05 -1.34 1.90
N LEU A 117 -19.97 -0.63 1.61
CA LEU A 117 -19.76 0.07 0.35
C LEU A 117 -19.73 -0.92 -0.83
N PHE A 118 -18.92 -1.97 -0.75
CA PHE A 118 -18.83 -3.00 -1.78
C PHE A 118 -20.13 -3.82 -1.92
N ALA A 119 -20.80 -4.11 -0.81
CA ALA A 119 -22.08 -4.84 -0.82
C ALA A 119 -23.27 -4.01 -1.34
N SER A 120 -23.12 -2.70 -1.48
CA SER A 120 -24.22 -1.79 -1.89
C SER A 120 -24.68 -2.01 -3.33
N GLY A 121 -23.92 -2.71 -4.17
CA GLY A 121 -24.15 -2.83 -5.60
C GLY A 121 -23.94 -1.53 -6.41
N LYS A 122 -23.49 -0.46 -5.75
CA LYS A 122 -23.13 0.81 -6.39
C LYS A 122 -21.62 0.91 -6.50
N ARG A 123 -21.15 1.43 -7.62
CA ARG A 123 -19.73 1.73 -7.78
C ARG A 123 -19.40 3.04 -7.07
N TRP A 124 -18.33 3.01 -6.26
CA TRP A 124 -17.80 4.14 -5.51
C TRP A 124 -16.32 4.43 -5.84
N TRP A 125 -15.92 4.08 -7.06
CA TRP A 125 -14.55 4.26 -7.55
C TRP A 125 -14.56 4.58 -9.02
N SER A 126 -13.48 5.17 -9.49
CA SER A 126 -13.28 5.57 -10.88
C SER A 126 -13.14 4.35 -11.79
N VAL A 127 -13.34 4.56 -13.08
CA VAL A 127 -12.99 3.61 -14.14
C VAL A 127 -11.68 4.08 -14.74
N PRO A 128 -10.58 3.32 -14.61
CA PRO A 128 -9.28 3.68 -15.18
C PRO A 128 -9.35 3.93 -16.70
N LYS A 129 -8.69 4.98 -17.15
CA LYS A 129 -8.62 5.36 -18.56
C LYS A 129 -7.19 5.30 -19.05
N GLU A 130 -7.02 5.17 -20.36
CA GLU A 130 -5.69 5.05 -20.96
C GLU A 130 -4.83 6.30 -20.75
N GLU A 131 -5.45 7.49 -20.78
CA GLU A 131 -4.79 8.77 -20.54
C GLU A 131 -4.28 8.94 -19.08
N ASP A 132 -4.86 8.20 -18.12
CA ASP A 132 -4.42 8.26 -16.72
C ASP A 132 -3.00 7.69 -16.54
N LEU A 133 -2.53 6.89 -17.50
CA LEU A 133 -1.18 6.33 -17.48
C LEU A 133 -0.15 7.20 -18.25
N ASP A 134 -0.54 8.36 -18.76
CA ASP A 134 0.36 9.21 -19.53
C ASP A 134 1.53 9.72 -18.69
N GLY A 135 2.74 9.40 -19.14
CA GLY A 135 4.00 9.73 -18.48
C GLY A 135 4.45 8.70 -17.43
N CYS A 136 3.56 7.79 -16.99
CA CYS A 136 3.88 6.80 -15.98
C CYS A 136 4.79 5.69 -16.52
N LYS A 137 5.69 5.21 -15.65
CA LYS A 137 6.68 4.17 -15.95
C LYS A 137 6.51 2.94 -15.04
N ALA A 138 5.76 3.07 -13.95
CA ALA A 138 5.35 1.99 -13.08
C ALA A 138 3.96 2.28 -12.50
N ALA A 139 3.29 1.25 -11.98
CA ALA A 139 1.99 1.41 -11.35
C ALA A 139 1.89 0.57 -10.06
N ALA A 140 0.89 0.92 -9.21
CA ALA A 140 0.39 0.03 -8.17
C ALA A 140 -1.13 -0.09 -8.31
N ILE A 141 -1.65 -1.31 -8.17
CA ILE A 141 -3.07 -1.61 -8.36
C ILE A 141 -3.56 -2.45 -7.17
N ASP A 142 -4.55 -1.92 -6.45
CA ASP A 142 -5.20 -2.65 -5.37
C ASP A 142 -6.22 -3.66 -5.94
N PRO A 143 -6.35 -4.87 -5.39
CA PRO A 143 -7.16 -5.94 -5.99
C PRO A 143 -8.67 -5.83 -5.72
N PHE A 144 -9.11 -4.82 -4.96
CA PHE A 144 -10.44 -4.81 -4.36
C PHE A 144 -11.58 -4.33 -5.26
N PHE A 145 -11.28 -3.80 -6.44
CA PHE A 145 -12.26 -3.14 -7.32
C PHE A 145 -12.68 -3.98 -8.53
N GLY A 146 -12.51 -5.29 -8.45
CA GLY A 146 -13.01 -6.24 -9.45
C GLY A 146 -12.55 -5.92 -10.87
N GLU A 147 -13.51 -5.65 -11.75
CA GLU A 147 -13.25 -5.36 -13.18
C GLU A 147 -12.37 -4.12 -13.38
N GLU A 148 -12.49 -3.09 -12.53
CA GLU A 148 -11.71 -1.89 -12.67
C GLU A 148 -10.24 -2.09 -12.28
N SER A 149 -9.95 -2.96 -11.30
CA SER A 149 -8.56 -3.36 -11.02
C SER A 149 -7.95 -4.14 -12.19
N LEU A 150 -8.71 -5.05 -12.80
CA LEU A 150 -8.29 -5.78 -14.01
C LEU A 150 -8.09 -4.83 -15.18
N ARG A 151 -9.01 -3.88 -15.39
CA ARG A 151 -8.87 -2.86 -16.43
C ARG A 151 -7.60 -2.01 -16.25
N ALA A 152 -7.28 -1.59 -15.04
CA ALA A 152 -6.02 -0.88 -14.76
C ALA A 152 -4.81 -1.72 -15.16
N ALA A 153 -4.83 -3.02 -14.82
CA ALA A 153 -3.77 -3.96 -15.18
C ALA A 153 -3.66 -4.16 -16.72
N GLU A 154 -4.78 -4.33 -17.42
CA GLU A 154 -4.81 -4.44 -18.87
C GLU A 154 -4.23 -3.19 -19.56
N LEU A 155 -4.57 -2.00 -19.07
CA LEU A 155 -4.00 -0.74 -19.56
C LEU A 155 -2.50 -0.65 -19.32
N CYS A 156 -2.03 -1.11 -18.16
CA CYS A 156 -0.60 -1.21 -17.86
C CYS A 156 0.10 -2.18 -18.82
N GLN A 157 -0.46 -3.36 -19.04
CA GLN A 157 0.09 -4.35 -19.99
C GLN A 157 0.17 -3.80 -21.42
N LYS A 158 -0.92 -3.19 -21.91
CA LYS A 158 -0.97 -2.56 -23.25
C LYS A 158 0.14 -1.55 -23.46
N ARG A 159 0.53 -0.83 -22.40
CA ARG A 159 1.59 0.19 -22.44
C ARG A 159 2.95 -0.31 -21.97
N SER A 160 3.08 -1.59 -21.66
CA SER A 160 4.31 -2.19 -21.10
C SER A 160 4.77 -1.49 -19.81
N ILE A 161 3.83 -1.05 -18.98
CA ILE A 161 4.08 -0.44 -17.67
C ILE A 161 4.02 -1.56 -16.62
N PRO A 162 5.12 -1.88 -15.93
CA PRO A 162 5.09 -2.85 -14.84
C PRO A 162 4.27 -2.35 -13.67
N TYR A 163 3.53 -3.25 -13.01
CA TYR A 163 2.75 -2.89 -11.83
C TYR A 163 3.00 -3.80 -10.65
N VAL A 164 2.81 -3.22 -9.46
CA VAL A 164 2.81 -3.90 -8.16
C VAL A 164 1.36 -4.09 -7.73
N THR A 165 1.03 -5.27 -7.21
CA THR A 165 -0.23 -5.51 -6.49
C THR A 165 0.05 -6.04 -5.10
N ILE A 166 -0.97 -6.03 -4.22
CA ILE A 166 -0.89 -6.54 -2.85
C ILE A 166 -2.05 -7.48 -2.59
N ASP A 167 -1.80 -8.59 -1.90
CA ASP A 167 -2.82 -9.56 -1.46
C ASP A 167 -3.75 -10.07 -2.57
N SER A 168 -3.27 -10.05 -3.82
CA SER A 168 -3.98 -10.65 -4.94
C SER A 168 -3.92 -12.17 -4.87
N SER A 169 -5.06 -12.85 -5.06
CA SER A 169 -5.16 -14.32 -5.05
C SER A 169 -4.27 -14.95 -6.13
N HIS A 170 -3.73 -16.14 -5.84
CA HIS A 170 -2.84 -16.89 -6.73
C HIS A 170 -3.46 -17.24 -8.09
N ASP A 171 -4.79 -17.33 -8.19
CA ASP A 171 -5.55 -17.65 -9.40
C ASP A 171 -6.07 -16.40 -10.14
N SER A 172 -5.81 -15.19 -9.62
CA SER A 172 -6.28 -13.96 -10.26
C SER A 172 -5.40 -13.53 -11.43
N LEU A 173 -6.02 -12.96 -12.47
CA LEU A 173 -5.28 -12.34 -13.58
C LEU A 173 -4.42 -11.17 -13.13
N LEU A 174 -4.86 -10.44 -12.09
CA LEU A 174 -4.09 -9.34 -11.53
C LEU A 174 -2.77 -9.84 -10.93
N HIS A 175 -2.78 -10.99 -10.23
CA HIS A 175 -1.56 -11.62 -9.74
C HIS A 175 -0.67 -12.14 -10.87
N ARG A 176 -1.28 -12.85 -11.83
CA ARG A 176 -0.55 -13.51 -12.93
C ARG A 176 0.37 -12.55 -13.66
N HIS A 177 -0.12 -11.37 -14.01
CA HIS A 177 0.59 -10.39 -14.84
C HIS A 177 1.28 -9.29 -14.05
N ALA A 178 1.22 -9.31 -12.72
CA ALA A 178 1.94 -8.34 -11.89
C ALA A 178 3.46 -8.50 -12.05
N ALA A 179 4.18 -7.39 -12.16
CA ALA A 179 5.63 -7.40 -12.06
C ALA A 179 6.09 -7.79 -10.64
N VAL A 180 5.30 -7.39 -9.63
CA VAL A 180 5.48 -7.78 -8.22
C VAL A 180 4.12 -7.98 -7.57
N ASN A 181 3.90 -9.12 -6.90
CA ASN A 181 2.79 -9.31 -5.96
C ASN A 181 3.34 -9.46 -4.54
N VAL A 182 2.91 -8.56 -3.65
CA VAL A 182 3.24 -8.62 -2.22
C VAL A 182 2.08 -9.28 -1.47
N VAL A 183 2.33 -10.38 -0.80
CA VAL A 183 1.33 -11.13 -0.03
C VAL A 183 1.61 -10.95 1.46
N SER A 184 0.63 -10.44 2.18
CA SER A 184 0.76 -10.17 3.62
C SER A 184 0.55 -11.42 4.49
N LYS A 185 1.07 -11.36 5.71
CA LYS A 185 0.79 -12.38 6.73
C LYS A 185 -0.71 -12.48 7.04
N GLU A 186 -1.39 -11.35 7.05
CA GLU A 186 -2.84 -11.25 7.27
C GLU A 186 -3.60 -12.00 6.18
N CYS A 187 -3.27 -11.77 4.91
CA CYS A 187 -3.84 -12.47 3.76
C CYS A 187 -3.60 -13.98 3.86
N THR A 188 -2.36 -14.40 4.15
CA THR A 188 -2.04 -15.83 4.28
C THR A 188 -2.78 -16.49 5.45
N SER A 189 -2.90 -15.81 6.58
CA SER A 189 -3.65 -16.33 7.73
C SER A 189 -5.14 -16.48 7.46
N GLN A 190 -5.70 -15.60 6.63
CA GLN A 190 -7.14 -15.57 6.32
C GLN A 190 -7.52 -16.56 5.20
N TYR A 191 -6.76 -16.60 4.12
CA TYR A 191 -7.14 -17.33 2.90
C TYR A 191 -6.34 -18.62 2.66
N TYR A 192 -5.21 -18.80 3.35
CA TYR A 192 -4.33 -19.95 3.23
C TYR A 192 -4.06 -20.63 4.58
N ALA A 193 -5.05 -20.59 5.47
CA ALA A 193 -4.93 -21.18 6.80
C ALA A 193 -4.62 -22.68 6.71
N GLY A 194 -3.64 -23.14 7.52
CA GLY A 194 -3.28 -24.56 7.62
C GLY A 194 -2.22 -25.04 6.62
N ILE A 195 -1.72 -24.18 5.74
CA ILE A 195 -0.57 -24.48 4.87
C ILE A 195 0.64 -23.61 5.23
N THR A 196 1.84 -24.13 4.96
CA THR A 196 3.09 -23.44 5.30
C THR A 196 3.35 -22.24 4.37
N PRO A 197 4.15 -21.24 4.79
CA PRO A 197 4.55 -20.15 3.93
C PRO A 197 5.21 -20.60 2.63
N GLU A 198 5.97 -21.69 2.65
CA GLU A 198 6.62 -22.29 1.49
C GLU A 198 5.59 -22.88 0.50
N GLU A 199 4.57 -23.53 1.01
CA GLU A 199 3.46 -24.05 0.20
C GLU A 199 2.64 -22.91 -0.41
N VAL A 200 2.38 -21.83 0.35
CA VAL A 200 1.75 -20.62 -0.20
C VAL A 200 2.58 -20.04 -1.34
N MET A 201 3.91 -19.93 -1.15
CA MET A 201 4.80 -19.45 -2.21
C MET A 201 4.75 -20.37 -3.44
N GLY A 202 4.69 -21.67 -3.25
CA GLY A 202 4.52 -22.66 -4.35
C GLY A 202 3.24 -22.40 -5.15
N LEU A 203 2.11 -22.19 -4.48
CA LEU A 203 0.84 -21.85 -5.12
C LEU A 203 0.93 -20.52 -5.88
N MET A 204 1.45 -19.48 -5.25
CA MET A 204 1.60 -18.17 -5.85
C MET A 204 2.49 -18.21 -7.11
N GLN A 205 3.59 -18.95 -7.08
CA GLN A 205 4.52 -19.04 -8.21
C GLN A 205 3.99 -19.87 -9.39
N THR A 206 2.92 -20.63 -9.22
CA THR A 206 2.38 -21.48 -10.29
C THR A 206 2.01 -20.69 -11.55
N GLU A 207 1.35 -19.55 -11.39
CA GLU A 207 0.83 -18.74 -12.49
C GLU A 207 1.53 -17.37 -12.61
N ALA A 208 2.36 -16.98 -11.63
CA ALA A 208 3.01 -15.67 -11.62
C ALA A 208 4.04 -15.50 -12.75
N GLU A 209 3.97 -14.39 -13.47
CA GLU A 209 4.99 -13.96 -14.44
C GLU A 209 6.08 -13.09 -13.77
N GLY A 210 5.75 -12.46 -12.64
CA GLY A 210 6.62 -11.57 -11.91
C GLY A 210 7.17 -12.15 -10.60
N LEU A 211 7.70 -11.26 -9.78
CA LEU A 211 8.21 -11.55 -8.44
C LEU A 211 7.05 -11.68 -7.45
N THR A 212 7.03 -12.77 -6.70
CA THR A 212 6.16 -12.92 -5.53
C THR A 212 6.94 -12.72 -4.26
N ILE A 213 6.38 -11.94 -3.33
CA ILE A 213 6.99 -11.65 -2.02
C ILE A 213 5.97 -11.95 -0.93
N LEU A 214 6.32 -12.84 -0.01
CA LEU A 214 5.51 -13.16 1.16
C LEU A 214 6.10 -12.48 2.38
N THR A 215 5.40 -11.50 2.93
CA THR A 215 5.81 -10.80 4.15
C THR A 215 5.24 -11.49 5.38
N GLN A 216 6.04 -11.59 6.46
CA GLN A 216 5.68 -12.29 7.70
C GLN A 216 5.69 -11.34 8.92
N GLY A 217 5.39 -10.06 8.72
CA GLY A 217 5.53 -9.05 9.77
C GLY A 217 6.99 -8.93 10.23
N GLY A 218 7.28 -9.24 11.49
CA GLY A 218 8.65 -9.29 12.01
C GLY A 218 9.41 -10.58 11.67
N GLY A 219 8.77 -11.54 11.02
CA GLY A 219 9.38 -12.80 10.58
C GLY A 219 10.13 -12.67 9.26
N GLU A 220 10.80 -13.77 8.88
CA GLU A 220 11.57 -13.84 7.64
C GLU A 220 10.65 -13.80 6.41
N MET A 221 10.92 -12.89 5.47
CA MET A 221 10.22 -12.80 4.19
C MET A 221 10.68 -13.88 3.24
N LEU A 222 9.75 -14.42 2.44
CA LEU A 222 10.04 -15.33 1.34
C LEU A 222 9.81 -14.59 0.02
N TYR A 223 10.66 -14.76 -0.97
CA TYR A 223 10.46 -14.17 -2.28
C TYR A 223 11.11 -14.98 -3.39
N GLY A 224 10.57 -14.89 -4.59
CA GLY A 224 11.12 -15.56 -5.75
C GLY A 224 10.20 -15.49 -6.96
N ARG A 225 10.74 -15.96 -8.09
CA ARG A 225 10.04 -16.06 -9.37
C ARG A 225 9.73 -17.51 -9.69
N LYS A 226 8.73 -17.73 -10.55
CA LYS A 226 8.40 -19.05 -11.05
C LYS A 226 9.64 -19.75 -11.66
N GLY A 227 9.92 -20.97 -11.18
CA GLY A 227 11.05 -21.77 -11.64
C GLY A 227 12.41 -21.38 -11.07
N GLU A 228 12.49 -20.36 -10.21
CA GLU A 228 13.71 -19.99 -9.51
C GLU A 228 13.72 -20.52 -8.06
N PRO A 229 14.91 -20.69 -7.45
CA PRO A 229 15.02 -21.04 -6.05
C PRO A 229 14.37 -19.99 -5.14
N LEU A 230 13.63 -20.43 -4.14
CA LEU A 230 13.04 -19.58 -3.13
C LEU A 230 14.14 -18.91 -2.30
N ARG A 231 14.08 -17.58 -2.20
CA ARG A 231 15.00 -16.76 -1.42
C ARG A 231 14.33 -16.29 -0.12
N ARG A 232 15.17 -15.95 0.85
CA ARG A 232 14.74 -15.52 2.19
C ARG A 232 15.47 -14.25 2.59
N MET A 233 14.77 -13.36 3.29
CA MET A 233 15.35 -12.15 3.83
C MET A 233 14.72 -11.80 5.17
N LYS A 234 15.55 -11.50 6.18
CA LYS A 234 15.08 -10.96 7.46
C LYS A 234 14.76 -9.47 7.29
N PRO A 235 13.65 -8.99 7.84
CA PRO A 235 13.35 -7.56 7.84
C PRO A 235 14.37 -6.80 8.69
N PHE A 236 14.49 -5.49 8.45
CA PHE A 236 15.29 -4.62 9.31
C PHE A 236 14.66 -4.53 10.70
N SER A 237 15.50 -4.63 11.73
CA SER A 237 15.06 -4.51 13.13
C SER A 237 14.98 -3.06 13.55
N VAL A 238 13.82 -2.62 14.02
CA VAL A 238 13.56 -1.27 14.51
C VAL A 238 12.67 -1.31 15.75
N GLN A 239 12.68 -0.22 16.53
CA GLN A 239 11.68 -0.05 17.58
C GLN A 239 10.34 0.32 16.93
N VAL A 240 9.37 -0.59 16.99
CA VAL A 240 8.05 -0.38 16.38
C VAL A 240 7.22 0.57 17.24
N ARG A 241 6.68 1.62 16.60
CA ARG A 241 5.71 2.54 17.20
C ARG A 241 4.29 2.27 16.70
N SER A 242 4.13 1.95 15.42
CA SER A 242 2.84 1.61 14.82
C SER A 242 3.06 0.76 13.57
N THR A 243 2.24 -0.28 13.37
CA THR A 243 2.28 -1.12 12.16
C THR A 243 1.31 -0.64 11.08
N LEU A 244 0.61 0.49 11.29
CA LEU A 244 -0.33 1.05 10.32
C LEU A 244 0.41 1.51 9.06
N GLY A 245 -0.02 1.01 7.90
CA GLY A 245 0.56 1.35 6.60
C GLY A 245 1.88 0.63 6.26
N ALA A 246 2.28 -0.39 7.05
CA ALA A 246 3.53 -1.14 6.79
C ALA A 246 3.53 -1.84 5.42
N GLY A 247 2.44 -2.53 5.07
CA GLY A 247 2.27 -3.21 3.78
C GLY A 247 2.24 -2.24 2.61
N ASP A 248 1.51 -1.13 2.76
CA ASP A 248 1.41 -0.10 1.72
C ASP A 248 2.74 0.60 1.49
N THR A 249 3.50 0.81 2.55
CA THR A 249 4.87 1.34 2.46
C THR A 249 5.79 0.35 1.75
N PHE A 250 5.66 -0.94 2.03
CA PHE A 250 6.41 -1.98 1.32
C PHE A 250 6.04 -2.00 -0.18
N LYS A 251 4.74 -1.94 -0.50
CA LYS A 251 4.23 -1.81 -1.88
C LYS A 251 4.84 -0.58 -2.58
N ALA A 252 4.84 0.57 -1.92
CA ALA A 252 5.44 1.80 -2.45
C ALA A 252 6.96 1.63 -2.70
N GLY A 253 7.68 0.96 -1.80
CA GLY A 253 9.08 0.60 -1.98
C GLY A 253 9.31 -0.29 -3.20
N CYS A 254 8.40 -1.24 -3.48
CA CYS A 254 8.46 -2.07 -4.68
C CYS A 254 8.24 -1.22 -5.95
N VAL A 255 7.29 -0.28 -5.96
CA VAL A 255 7.09 0.65 -7.10
C VAL A 255 8.34 1.48 -7.34
N TYR A 256 8.95 2.00 -6.28
CA TYR A 256 10.22 2.74 -6.37
C TYR A 256 11.32 1.86 -6.99
N GLY A 257 11.43 0.61 -6.55
CA GLY A 257 12.39 -0.36 -7.09
C GLY A 257 12.20 -0.63 -8.59
N LEU A 258 10.95 -0.80 -9.04
CA LEU A 258 10.63 -0.96 -10.47
C LEU A 258 11.02 0.27 -11.29
N LEU A 259 10.71 1.49 -10.80
CA LEU A 259 11.09 2.75 -11.46
C LEU A 259 12.59 2.91 -11.64
N HIS A 260 13.39 2.33 -10.73
CA HIS A 260 14.85 2.45 -10.73
C HIS A 260 15.57 1.19 -11.24
N GLY A 261 14.83 0.21 -11.79
CA GLY A 261 15.42 -1.00 -12.38
C GLY A 261 16.20 -1.85 -11.38
N MET A 262 15.79 -1.88 -10.10
CA MET A 262 16.42 -2.71 -9.08
C MET A 262 16.22 -4.19 -9.39
N ASN A 263 17.23 -5.03 -9.12
CA ASN A 263 17.05 -6.47 -9.11
C ASN A 263 16.16 -6.91 -7.93
N ASP A 264 15.72 -8.17 -7.92
CA ASP A 264 14.75 -8.67 -6.93
C ASP A 264 15.25 -8.51 -5.48
N GLU A 265 16.53 -8.79 -5.22
CA GLU A 265 17.10 -8.69 -3.88
C GLU A 265 17.16 -7.24 -3.39
N ASP A 266 17.64 -6.33 -4.23
CA ASP A 266 17.72 -4.92 -3.93
C ASP A 266 16.33 -4.31 -3.75
N LEU A 267 15.35 -4.72 -4.58
CA LEU A 267 13.95 -4.28 -4.49
C LEU A 267 13.32 -4.70 -3.15
N VAL A 268 13.43 -5.98 -2.79
CA VAL A 268 12.90 -6.49 -1.51
C VAL A 268 13.58 -5.82 -0.32
N ARG A 269 14.90 -5.63 -0.39
CA ARG A 269 15.67 -4.96 0.65
C ARG A 269 15.28 -3.49 0.81
N PHE A 270 15.11 -2.77 -0.30
CA PHE A 270 14.66 -1.38 -0.30
C PHE A 270 13.24 -1.24 0.28
N ALA A 271 12.30 -2.06 -0.19
CA ALA A 271 10.93 -2.07 0.30
C ALA A 271 10.85 -2.39 1.80
N SER A 272 11.64 -3.37 2.26
CA SER A 272 11.77 -3.70 3.69
C SER A 272 12.31 -2.53 4.52
N ALA A 273 13.31 -1.80 4.02
CA ALA A 273 13.88 -0.64 4.71
C ALA A 273 12.86 0.52 4.80
N CYS A 274 12.11 0.78 3.72
CA CYS A 274 11.01 1.75 3.74
C CYS A 274 9.98 1.40 4.82
N SER A 275 9.52 0.14 4.84
CA SER A 275 8.53 -0.33 5.81
C SER A 275 9.07 -0.26 7.26
N ALA A 276 10.32 -0.61 7.49
CA ALA A 276 10.96 -0.54 8.81
C ALA A 276 10.99 0.90 9.35
N ILE A 277 11.36 1.89 8.53
CA ILE A 277 11.35 3.30 8.92
C ILE A 277 9.91 3.76 9.21
N ALA A 278 8.94 3.40 8.35
CA ALA A 278 7.55 3.77 8.52
C ALA A 278 6.98 3.30 9.86
N ILE A 279 7.20 2.02 10.22
CA ILE A 279 6.66 1.46 11.47
C ILE A 279 7.36 1.98 12.74
N SER A 280 8.51 2.62 12.62
CA SER A 280 9.20 3.25 13.75
C SER A 280 8.62 4.61 14.16
N ARG A 281 7.62 5.12 13.42
CA ARG A 281 7.05 6.47 13.57
C ARG A 281 5.52 6.43 13.59
N PHE A 282 4.94 7.54 14.07
CA PHE A 282 3.49 7.76 14.03
C PHE A 282 3.20 9.27 14.04
N PRO A 283 2.22 9.74 13.26
CA PRO A 283 1.53 9.03 12.19
C PRO A 283 2.39 8.99 10.92
N LEU A 284 2.28 7.91 10.14
CA LEU A 284 3.07 7.71 8.91
C LEU A 284 2.93 8.87 7.92
N PRO A 285 1.72 9.40 7.60
CA PRO A 285 1.60 10.44 6.57
C PRO A 285 2.36 11.74 6.89
N LEU A 286 2.58 12.06 8.16
CA LEU A 286 3.39 13.23 8.57
C LEU A 286 4.88 12.89 8.67
N HIS A 287 5.24 11.64 8.82
CA HIS A 287 6.61 11.16 9.01
C HIS A 287 6.96 10.01 8.05
N PRO A 288 6.71 10.14 6.74
CA PRO A 288 6.99 9.07 5.78
C PRO A 288 8.51 8.84 5.68
N PRO A 289 8.94 7.64 5.26
CA PRO A 289 10.35 7.34 5.05
C PRO A 289 10.94 8.23 3.94
N ARG A 290 12.09 8.82 4.18
CA ARG A 290 12.82 9.63 3.19
C ARG A 290 13.91 8.80 2.55
N LEU A 291 14.27 9.12 1.31
CA LEU A 291 15.24 8.33 0.55
C LEU A 291 16.61 8.24 1.24
N ASP A 292 17.10 9.35 1.81
CA ASP A 292 18.36 9.38 2.53
C ASP A 292 18.37 8.47 3.77
N GLU A 293 17.26 8.40 4.50
CA GLU A 293 17.07 7.53 5.66
C GLU A 293 17.04 6.05 5.24
N VAL A 294 16.29 5.74 4.18
CA VAL A 294 16.19 4.38 3.63
C VAL A 294 17.57 3.87 3.20
N MET A 295 18.31 4.68 2.43
CA MET A 295 19.64 4.31 1.97
C MET A 295 20.63 4.19 3.14
N ASN A 296 20.51 5.02 4.18
CA ASN A 296 21.33 4.90 5.38
C ASN A 296 21.05 3.59 6.12
N LEU A 297 19.76 3.24 6.31
CA LEU A 297 19.38 1.99 6.96
C LEU A 297 19.90 0.76 6.21
N ILE A 298 19.78 0.76 4.87
CA ILE A 298 20.31 -0.32 4.03
C ILE A 298 21.83 -0.48 4.21
N ARG A 299 22.56 0.62 4.25
CA ARG A 299 24.02 0.63 4.36
C ARG A 299 24.53 0.23 5.74
N THR A 300 23.88 0.68 6.80
CA THR A 300 24.37 0.57 8.19
C THR A 300 23.69 -0.54 8.99
N GLY A 301 22.50 -0.99 8.57
CA GLY A 301 21.61 -1.86 9.34
C GLY A 301 20.99 -1.17 10.58
N LYS A 302 21.14 0.17 10.71
CA LYS A 302 20.67 0.94 11.87
C LYS A 302 19.76 2.08 11.38
N ALA A 303 18.54 2.15 11.96
CA ALA A 303 17.56 3.21 11.71
C ALA A 303 17.88 4.47 12.52
#